data_e616db708a652cb4d236763d2afa479d
#
_entry.id   e616db708a652cb4d236763d2afa479d
#
_cell.length_a   1.000
_cell.length_b   1.000
_cell.length_c   1.000
_cell.angle_alpha   90.00
_cell.angle_beta   90.00
_cell.angle_gamma   90.00
#
_symmetry.space_group_name_H-M   'P 1'
#
loop_
_entity.id
_entity.type
_entity.pdbx_description
1 polymer ?
#
loop_
_entity_poly.entity_id
_entity_poly.type
_entity_poly.pdbx_seq_one_letter_code
_entity_poly.pdbx_strand_id
1 'polypeptide(L)'
;MMSHSSTATLVALLLAATIAVPNPGAAEYTQQENIVYGHKDGLGLLMDVFTPRKQNGAGVIWTVSGGMNSSRRAIPRITKFPSFRALLDKGYTVFAVMHGSQPRSELEEIVKDMPKAVRHIRFNAKRYGIDGDRLGVTGRSSGGQLSLYLATAAEGANPNAKQPIDRVSSRVQAAVAYFPGTDMVHFGKRDTTILEHFRSRGMKADATFDFHKWSPETSRFERVTDRREQLKFYRDLSPITHITPDDPPVLIIHGTDDKIVPFQQGEVFQAKLKKAGVPSELFVAKGKKHGWGKPLDGELKAFIDWFDRHLLNKK
;
A
#
# COMPACT_ATOMS: atom_id res chain seq x y z
N MET A 1 -31.95 -45.71 34.95
CA MET A 1 -30.78 -45.93 34.10
C MET A 1 -30.90 -45.00 32.90
N MET A 2 -30.29 -43.84 32.95
CA MET A 2 -30.26 -42.89 31.84
C MET A 2 -28.84 -42.85 31.30
N SER A 3 -28.65 -43.26 30.04
CA SER A 3 -27.38 -43.27 29.36
C SER A 3 -27.08 -41.88 28.79
N HIS A 4 -25.97 -41.29 29.20
CA HIS A 4 -25.47 -40.03 28.62
C HIS A 4 -24.59 -40.37 27.39
N SER A 5 -25.09 -39.98 26.24
CA SER A 5 -24.36 -40.03 24.99
C SER A 5 -23.49 -38.77 24.89
N SER A 6 -22.17 -38.93 24.95
CA SER A 6 -21.21 -37.85 24.71
C SER A 6 -21.00 -37.67 23.20
N THR A 7 -21.46 -36.56 22.67
CA THR A 7 -21.15 -36.12 21.29
C THR A 7 -19.81 -35.42 21.28
N ALA A 8 -18.78 -36.07 20.72
CA ALA A 8 -17.51 -35.46 20.47
C ALA A 8 -17.58 -34.56 19.21
N THR A 9 -17.43 -33.26 19.40
CA THR A 9 -17.37 -32.28 18.30
C THR A 9 -16.01 -32.32 17.67
N LEU A 10 -15.93 -32.82 16.43
CA LEU A 10 -14.71 -32.82 15.60
C LEU A 10 -14.47 -31.42 15.07
N VAL A 11 -13.45 -30.74 15.58
CA VAL A 11 -12.98 -29.46 15.02
C VAL A 11 -12.11 -29.79 13.81
N ALA A 12 -12.66 -29.57 12.62
CA ALA A 12 -11.91 -29.70 11.38
C ALA A 12 -10.95 -28.51 11.22
N LEU A 13 -9.65 -28.71 11.40
CA LEU A 13 -8.61 -27.79 10.99
C LEU A 13 -8.56 -27.76 9.45
N LEU A 14 -9.06 -26.69 8.85
CA LEU A 14 -8.83 -26.41 7.45
C LEU A 14 -7.34 -26.02 7.25
N LEU A 15 -6.51 -26.99 6.85
CA LEU A 15 -5.19 -26.73 6.31
C LEU A 15 -5.36 -26.05 4.95
N ALA A 16 -4.97 -24.79 4.87
CA ALA A 16 -4.83 -24.11 3.60
C ALA A 16 -3.74 -24.82 2.77
N ALA A 17 -4.13 -25.41 1.64
CA ALA A 17 -3.21 -26.12 0.76
C ALA A 17 -2.21 -25.11 0.16
N THR A 18 -0.92 -25.31 0.43
CA THR A 18 0.18 -24.61 -0.24
C THR A 18 0.38 -25.24 -1.61
N ILE A 19 0.07 -24.52 -2.66
CA ILE A 19 0.38 -24.93 -4.04
C ILE A 19 1.78 -24.40 -4.37
N ALA A 20 2.77 -25.28 -4.42
CA ALA A 20 4.09 -24.98 -4.97
C ALA A 20 3.99 -24.98 -6.49
N VAL A 21 4.21 -23.83 -7.14
CA VAL A 21 4.26 -23.73 -8.60
C VAL A 21 5.73 -23.70 -9.03
N PRO A 22 6.28 -24.77 -9.61
CA PRO A 22 7.63 -24.74 -10.14
C PRO A 22 7.67 -23.92 -11.42
N ASN A 23 8.40 -22.82 -11.40
CA ASN A 23 8.71 -22.04 -12.59
C ASN A 23 10.23 -22.17 -12.86
N PRO A 24 10.68 -22.86 -13.94
CA PRO A 24 12.10 -23.02 -14.23
C PRO A 24 12.71 -21.65 -14.60
N GLY A 25 13.54 -21.09 -13.71
CA GLY A 25 14.22 -19.79 -13.88
C GLY A 25 13.66 -18.62 -13.09
N ALA A 26 12.62 -18.81 -12.28
CA ALA A 26 12.18 -17.83 -11.29
C ALA A 26 12.59 -18.29 -9.88
N ALA A 27 12.85 -17.35 -8.98
CA ALA A 27 13.04 -17.66 -7.56
C ALA A 27 11.91 -18.59 -7.09
N GLU A 28 12.28 -19.74 -6.50
CA GLU A 28 11.30 -20.65 -5.91
C GLU A 28 10.64 -19.95 -4.72
N TYR A 29 9.37 -19.71 -4.80
CA TYR A 29 8.55 -19.14 -3.71
C TYR A 29 7.27 -19.96 -3.54
N THR A 30 6.69 -19.90 -2.36
CA THR A 30 5.33 -20.39 -2.10
C THR A 30 4.37 -19.20 -2.06
N GLN A 31 3.12 -19.42 -2.45
CA GLN A 31 2.05 -18.43 -2.37
C GLN A 31 0.96 -18.95 -1.44
N GLN A 32 0.63 -18.18 -0.42
CA GLN A 32 -0.56 -18.35 0.40
C GLN A 32 -1.59 -17.32 -0.04
N GLU A 33 -2.72 -17.81 -0.49
CA GLU A 33 -3.77 -16.97 -1.07
C GLU A 33 -4.89 -16.66 -0.06
N ASN A 34 -5.56 -15.51 -0.27
CA ASN A 34 -6.78 -15.15 0.44
C ASN A 34 -6.63 -15.09 1.98
N ILE A 35 -5.48 -14.64 2.47
CA ILE A 35 -5.30 -14.38 3.89
C ILE A 35 -6.15 -13.18 4.28
N VAL A 36 -7.08 -13.37 5.21
CA VAL A 36 -7.90 -12.27 5.77
C VAL A 36 -7.05 -11.51 6.78
N TYR A 37 -6.78 -10.24 6.51
CA TYR A 37 -6.03 -9.38 7.42
C TYR A 37 -6.92 -8.42 8.23
N GLY A 38 -8.18 -8.31 7.86
CA GLY A 38 -9.15 -7.46 8.52
C GLY A 38 -10.54 -7.62 7.92
N HIS A 39 -11.48 -6.87 8.44
CA HIS A 39 -12.86 -6.83 7.94
C HIS A 39 -13.30 -5.38 7.72
N LYS A 40 -14.20 -5.20 6.77
CA LYS A 40 -14.88 -3.94 6.46
C LYS A 40 -16.30 -4.27 6.01
N ASP A 41 -17.30 -3.71 6.69
CA ASP A 41 -18.73 -3.87 6.35
C ASP A 41 -19.14 -5.34 6.13
N GLY A 42 -18.67 -6.23 7.02
CA GLY A 42 -18.92 -7.67 6.94
C GLY A 42 -18.10 -8.41 5.86
N LEU A 43 -17.26 -7.73 5.10
CA LEU A 43 -16.41 -8.33 4.07
C LEU A 43 -14.98 -8.49 4.55
N GLY A 44 -14.33 -9.60 4.17
CA GLY A 44 -12.92 -9.83 4.44
C GLY A 44 -12.03 -8.93 3.57
N LEU A 45 -11.06 -8.26 4.20
CA LEU A 45 -9.94 -7.61 3.53
C LEU A 45 -8.83 -8.63 3.34
N LEU A 46 -8.38 -8.82 2.11
CA LEU A 46 -7.55 -9.95 1.72
C LEU A 46 -6.14 -9.53 1.30
N MET A 47 -5.19 -10.41 1.54
CA MET A 47 -3.85 -10.36 0.96
C MET A 47 -3.39 -11.75 0.50
N ASP A 48 -2.44 -11.77 -0.44
CA ASP A 48 -1.68 -12.97 -0.75
C ASP A 48 -0.25 -12.80 -0.21
N VAL A 49 0.32 -13.89 0.29
CA VAL A 49 1.68 -13.89 0.86
C VAL A 49 2.58 -14.75 -0.01
N PHE A 50 3.66 -14.13 -0.49
CA PHE A 50 4.68 -14.78 -1.31
C PHE A 50 5.93 -14.95 -0.47
N THR A 51 6.26 -16.20 -0.14
CA THR A 51 7.40 -16.53 0.72
C THR A 51 8.52 -17.16 -0.13
N PRO A 52 9.66 -16.49 -0.27
CA PRO A 52 10.80 -17.05 -1.01
C PRO A 52 11.42 -18.22 -0.26
N ARG A 53 12.08 -19.13 -1.00
CA ARG A 53 12.73 -20.32 -0.41
C ARG A 53 13.80 -19.96 0.62
N LYS A 54 14.52 -18.87 0.40
CA LYS A 54 15.53 -18.34 1.34
C LYS A 54 15.08 -16.94 1.78
N GLN A 55 14.47 -16.87 2.96
CA GLN A 55 14.04 -15.59 3.53
C GLN A 55 15.24 -14.82 4.11
N ASN A 56 15.23 -13.49 3.96
CA ASN A 56 16.18 -12.57 4.59
C ASN A 56 15.68 -12.00 5.92
N GLY A 57 14.48 -12.37 6.36
CA GLY A 57 13.85 -11.94 7.60
C GLY A 57 13.12 -10.59 7.51
N ALA A 58 13.05 -9.95 6.35
CA ALA A 58 12.29 -8.71 6.15
C ALA A 58 11.05 -8.96 5.28
N GLY A 59 10.02 -8.11 5.46
CA GLY A 59 8.79 -8.15 4.69
C GLY A 59 8.58 -6.87 3.88
N VAL A 60 8.03 -6.99 2.67
CA VAL A 60 7.63 -5.84 1.85
C VAL A 60 6.17 -5.96 1.47
N ILE A 61 5.40 -4.95 1.84
CA ILE A 61 3.99 -4.82 1.46
C ILE A 61 3.92 -4.24 0.05
N TRP A 62 3.33 -5.00 -0.86
CA TRP A 62 2.98 -4.53 -2.18
C TRP A 62 1.51 -4.10 -2.20
N THR A 63 1.26 -2.81 -2.30
CA THR A 63 -0.09 -2.27 -2.37
C THR A 63 -0.70 -2.57 -3.74
N VAL A 64 -1.66 -3.49 -3.76
CA VAL A 64 -2.38 -3.90 -4.97
C VAL A 64 -3.44 -2.86 -5.28
N SER A 65 -3.12 -1.89 -6.14
CA SER A 65 -4.04 -0.81 -6.51
C SER A 65 -3.76 -0.29 -7.92
N GLY A 66 -4.82 0.12 -8.61
CA GLY A 66 -4.77 0.83 -9.89
C GLY A 66 -6.01 1.72 -10.03
N GLY A 67 -5.87 3.06 -10.01
CA GLY A 67 -7.00 3.99 -9.99
C GLY A 67 -7.93 3.78 -8.79
N MET A 68 -7.38 3.47 -7.61
CA MET A 68 -8.12 3.12 -6.38
C MET A 68 -9.00 1.87 -6.51
N ASN A 69 -8.75 1.03 -7.51
CA ASN A 69 -9.32 -0.30 -7.61
C ASN A 69 -8.29 -1.35 -7.16
N SER A 70 -8.75 -2.27 -6.35
CA SER A 70 -7.97 -3.39 -5.85
C SER A 70 -8.71 -4.69 -6.09
N SER A 71 -8.05 -5.66 -6.66
CA SER A 71 -8.66 -6.97 -6.86
C SER A 71 -7.61 -8.05 -7.03
N ARG A 72 -7.99 -9.28 -6.68
CA ARG A 72 -7.19 -10.46 -6.90
C ARG A 72 -6.81 -10.68 -8.38
N ARG A 73 -7.66 -10.20 -9.32
CA ARG A 73 -7.36 -10.27 -10.76
C ARG A 73 -6.09 -9.53 -11.17
N ALA A 74 -5.60 -8.59 -10.34
CA ALA A 74 -4.35 -7.88 -10.60
C ALA A 74 -3.10 -8.71 -10.24
N ILE A 75 -3.20 -9.69 -9.34
CA ILE A 75 -2.06 -10.47 -8.83
C ILE A 75 -1.24 -11.12 -9.95
N PRO A 76 -1.81 -11.84 -10.94
CA PRO A 76 -1.02 -12.47 -12.01
C PRO A 76 -0.21 -11.48 -12.85
N ARG A 77 -0.64 -10.21 -12.93
CA ARG A 77 0.12 -9.14 -13.60
C ARG A 77 1.21 -8.59 -12.71
N ILE A 78 0.89 -8.37 -11.43
CA ILE A 78 1.82 -7.79 -10.45
C ILE A 78 3.02 -8.69 -10.23
N THR A 79 2.84 -10.00 -10.12
CA THR A 79 3.92 -10.98 -9.96
C THR A 79 4.88 -11.05 -11.16
N LYS A 80 4.50 -10.48 -12.31
CA LYS A 80 5.37 -10.35 -13.50
C LYS A 80 6.22 -9.09 -13.50
N PHE A 81 5.96 -8.13 -12.61
CA PHE A 81 6.80 -6.93 -12.54
C PHE A 81 8.22 -7.30 -12.10
N PRO A 82 9.26 -6.81 -12.80
CA PRO A 82 10.66 -7.07 -12.42
C PRO A 82 10.98 -6.69 -10.98
N SER A 83 10.42 -5.59 -10.48
CA SER A 83 10.59 -5.16 -9.08
C SER A 83 9.95 -6.11 -8.07
N PHE A 84 8.80 -6.74 -8.40
CA PHE A 84 8.19 -7.76 -7.55
C PHE A 84 9.07 -9.01 -7.45
N ARG A 85 9.56 -9.47 -8.60
CA ARG A 85 10.48 -10.63 -8.67
C ARG A 85 11.80 -10.37 -7.95
N ALA A 86 12.37 -9.18 -8.15
CA ALA A 86 13.61 -8.78 -7.50
C ALA A 86 13.51 -8.84 -5.96
N LEU A 87 12.36 -8.51 -5.38
CA LEU A 87 12.15 -8.68 -3.94
C LEU A 87 12.24 -10.15 -3.52
N LEU A 88 11.55 -11.05 -4.24
CA LEU A 88 11.58 -12.49 -3.93
C LEU A 88 12.98 -13.08 -4.13
N ASP A 89 13.68 -12.70 -5.20
CA ASP A 89 15.05 -13.13 -5.49
C ASP A 89 16.05 -12.70 -4.39
N LYS A 90 15.77 -11.56 -3.74
CA LYS A 90 16.56 -11.05 -2.61
C LYS A 90 16.15 -11.62 -1.25
N GLY A 91 15.12 -12.47 -1.22
CA GLY A 91 14.67 -13.15 -0.01
C GLY A 91 13.64 -12.37 0.81
N TYR A 92 13.07 -11.30 0.30
CA TYR A 92 11.97 -10.59 0.96
C TYR A 92 10.68 -11.40 0.88
N THR A 93 9.97 -11.54 2.00
CA THR A 93 8.59 -11.99 1.98
C THR A 93 7.70 -10.86 1.47
N VAL A 94 6.92 -11.11 0.41
CA VAL A 94 6.08 -10.07 -0.21
C VAL A 94 4.62 -10.31 0.12
N PHE A 95 3.98 -9.28 0.68
CA PHE A 95 2.57 -9.26 1.03
C PHE A 95 1.80 -8.43 0.00
N ALA A 96 1.12 -9.09 -0.93
CA ALA A 96 0.29 -8.41 -1.92
C ALA A 96 -1.06 -8.04 -1.28
N VAL A 97 -1.13 -6.83 -0.73
CA VAL A 97 -2.27 -6.36 0.06
C VAL A 97 -3.31 -5.71 -0.84
N MET A 98 -4.52 -6.22 -0.79
CA MET A 98 -5.70 -5.66 -1.43
C MET A 98 -6.50 -4.82 -0.43
N HIS A 99 -7.15 -3.78 -0.90
CA HIS A 99 -7.97 -2.85 -0.10
C HIS A 99 -9.39 -2.78 -0.64
N GLY A 100 -10.30 -2.11 0.04
CA GLY A 100 -11.61 -1.78 -0.49
C GLY A 100 -11.50 -1.00 -1.81
N SER A 101 -12.38 -1.24 -2.75
CA SER A 101 -12.32 -0.67 -4.11
C SER A 101 -13.44 0.30 -4.37
N GLN A 102 -13.13 1.38 -5.08
CA GLN A 102 -14.18 2.22 -5.64
C GLN A 102 -15.07 1.44 -6.63
N PRO A 103 -16.35 1.80 -6.82
CA PRO A 103 -17.08 2.87 -6.12
C PRO A 103 -17.67 2.44 -4.78
N ARG A 104 -17.48 1.17 -4.36
CA ARG A 104 -18.04 0.65 -3.10
C ARG A 104 -17.39 1.27 -1.86
N SER A 105 -16.10 1.55 -1.92
CA SER A 105 -15.36 2.20 -0.84
C SER A 105 -14.85 3.55 -1.31
N GLU A 106 -15.08 4.58 -0.53
CA GLU A 106 -14.53 5.91 -0.74
C GLU A 106 -13.04 5.95 -0.40
N LEU A 107 -12.32 6.94 -0.90
CA LEU A 107 -10.87 7.05 -0.67
C LEU A 107 -10.52 7.15 0.82
N GLU A 108 -11.32 7.86 1.61
CA GLU A 108 -11.17 7.96 3.06
C GLU A 108 -11.23 6.59 3.76
N GLU A 109 -12.05 5.69 3.24
CA GLU A 109 -12.16 4.33 3.74
C GLU A 109 -11.02 3.44 3.24
N ILE A 110 -10.56 3.64 2.00
CA ILE A 110 -9.46 2.88 1.40
C ILE A 110 -8.14 3.12 2.16
N VAL A 111 -7.85 4.36 2.53
CA VAL A 111 -6.60 4.67 3.26
C VAL A 111 -6.54 4.01 4.64
N LYS A 112 -7.68 3.75 5.29
CA LYS A 112 -7.77 3.07 6.59
C LYS A 112 -7.49 1.56 6.53
N ASP A 113 -7.53 0.95 5.36
CA ASP A 113 -7.29 -0.50 5.21
C ASP A 113 -5.79 -0.86 5.30
N MET A 114 -4.90 0.00 4.80
CA MET A 114 -3.46 -0.25 4.80
C MET A 114 -2.84 -0.38 6.20
N PRO A 115 -3.16 0.48 7.18
CA PRO A 115 -2.73 0.31 8.56
C PRO A 115 -3.15 -1.02 9.19
N LYS A 116 -4.36 -1.51 8.89
CA LYS A 116 -4.85 -2.83 9.36
C LYS A 116 -3.96 -3.96 8.84
N ALA A 117 -3.57 -3.89 7.55
CA ALA A 117 -2.69 -4.90 6.96
C ALA A 117 -1.31 -4.90 7.63
N VAL A 118 -0.70 -3.74 7.90
CA VAL A 118 0.58 -3.66 8.60
C VAL A 118 0.50 -4.26 10.00
N ARG A 119 -0.54 -3.89 10.78
CA ARG A 119 -0.75 -4.45 12.10
C ARG A 119 -0.91 -5.97 12.07
N HIS A 120 -1.70 -6.49 11.11
CA HIS A 120 -1.86 -7.94 10.93
C HIS A 120 -0.53 -8.63 10.63
N ILE A 121 0.26 -8.09 9.70
CA ILE A 121 1.56 -8.65 9.31
C ILE A 121 2.52 -8.61 10.49
N ARG A 122 2.64 -7.48 11.19
CA ARG A 122 3.51 -7.31 12.36
C ARG A 122 3.12 -8.22 13.51
N PHE A 123 1.85 -8.31 13.83
CA PHE A 123 1.33 -9.17 14.89
C PHE A 123 1.61 -10.65 14.62
N ASN A 124 1.59 -11.05 13.35
CA ASN A 124 1.83 -12.42 12.90
C ASN A 124 3.24 -12.63 12.31
N ALA A 125 4.19 -11.73 12.55
CA ALA A 125 5.52 -11.73 11.91
C ALA A 125 6.25 -13.07 12.03
N LYS A 126 6.21 -13.70 13.21
CA LYS A 126 6.81 -15.05 13.44
C LYS A 126 6.23 -16.11 12.51
N ARG A 127 4.90 -16.08 12.27
CA ARG A 127 4.23 -17.02 11.36
C ARG A 127 4.74 -16.87 9.92
N TYR A 128 5.10 -15.65 9.52
CA TYR A 128 5.61 -15.37 8.17
C TYR A 128 7.13 -15.49 8.05
N GLY A 129 7.84 -15.85 9.14
CA GLY A 129 9.30 -15.98 9.15
C GLY A 129 10.02 -14.65 8.99
N ILE A 130 9.43 -13.55 9.44
CA ILE A 130 10.00 -12.20 9.34
C ILE A 130 10.12 -11.52 10.71
N ASP A 131 10.93 -10.49 10.75
CA ASP A 131 10.99 -9.51 11.84
C ASP A 131 9.92 -8.45 11.61
N GLY A 132 9.02 -8.25 12.58
CA GLY A 132 7.95 -7.25 12.52
C GLY A 132 8.45 -5.79 12.43
N ASP A 133 9.72 -5.55 12.80
CA ASP A 133 10.35 -4.24 12.72
C ASP A 133 11.19 -4.03 11.45
N ARG A 134 11.06 -4.96 10.47
CA ARG A 134 11.69 -4.88 9.14
C ARG A 134 10.65 -4.95 8.03
N LEU A 135 9.70 -4.01 8.05
CA LEU A 135 8.63 -3.91 7.08
C LEU A 135 8.81 -2.71 6.16
N GLY A 136 8.82 -2.97 4.86
CA GLY A 136 8.75 -1.95 3.82
C GLY A 136 7.39 -1.91 3.14
N VAL A 137 7.13 -0.82 2.41
CA VAL A 137 5.94 -0.70 1.57
C VAL A 137 6.29 -0.20 0.18
N THR A 138 5.60 -0.73 -0.83
CA THR A 138 5.74 -0.28 -2.22
C THR A 138 4.44 -0.40 -2.98
N GLY A 139 4.34 0.37 -4.05
CA GLY A 139 3.20 0.32 -4.97
C GLY A 139 3.39 1.24 -6.16
N ARG A 140 2.47 1.15 -7.11
CA ARG A 140 2.52 1.89 -8.38
C ARG A 140 1.26 2.74 -8.53
N SER A 141 1.38 3.98 -9.04
CA SER A 141 0.25 4.90 -9.25
C SER A 141 -0.56 5.09 -7.95
N SER A 142 -1.85 4.80 -7.95
CA SER A 142 -2.66 4.82 -6.72
C SER A 142 -2.10 3.90 -5.62
N GLY A 143 -1.48 2.76 -5.97
CA GLY A 143 -0.76 1.93 -5.00
C GLY A 143 0.46 2.64 -4.41
N GLY A 144 1.18 3.43 -5.20
CA GLY A 144 2.26 4.30 -4.74
C GLY A 144 1.75 5.41 -3.82
N GLN A 145 0.63 6.04 -4.16
CA GLN A 145 -0.04 7.04 -3.32
C GLN A 145 -0.42 6.45 -1.95
N LEU A 146 -1.09 5.28 -1.93
CA LEU A 146 -1.46 4.60 -0.68
C LEU A 146 -0.24 4.17 0.13
N SER A 147 0.85 3.75 -0.54
CA SER A 147 2.12 3.43 0.12
C SER A 147 2.74 4.65 0.80
N LEU A 148 2.72 5.81 0.15
CA LEU A 148 3.21 7.05 0.75
C LEU A 148 2.27 7.58 1.84
N TYR A 149 0.95 7.45 1.66
CA TYR A 149 0.00 7.78 2.72
C TYR A 149 0.25 6.93 3.98
N LEU A 150 0.43 5.62 3.80
CA LEU A 150 0.80 4.73 4.89
C LEU A 150 2.15 5.13 5.52
N ALA A 151 3.14 5.53 4.74
CA ALA A 151 4.45 5.95 5.25
C ALA A 151 4.37 7.21 6.12
N THR A 152 3.47 8.16 5.80
CA THR A 152 3.42 9.48 6.46
C THR A 152 2.26 9.65 7.44
N ALA A 153 1.20 8.85 7.34
CA ALA A 153 0.01 8.95 8.19
C ALA A 153 -0.21 7.74 9.11
N ALA A 154 0.79 6.83 9.20
CA ALA A 154 0.69 5.64 10.05
C ALA A 154 0.81 5.98 11.52
N GLU A 155 0.14 5.19 12.34
CA GLU A 155 0.10 5.36 13.79
C GLU A 155 1.14 4.48 14.48
N GLY A 156 1.68 4.98 15.59
CA GLY A 156 2.52 4.22 16.50
C GLY A 156 1.76 3.09 17.21
N ALA A 157 2.44 2.39 18.08
CA ALA A 157 1.82 1.39 18.96
C ALA A 157 0.84 2.04 19.95
N ASN A 158 -0.29 1.38 20.17
CA ASN A 158 -1.25 1.78 21.21
C ASN A 158 -1.44 0.66 22.24
N PRO A 159 -0.63 0.59 23.30
CA PRO A 159 -0.69 -0.49 24.28
C PRO A 159 -2.04 -0.62 24.99
N ASN A 160 -2.84 0.46 24.99
CA ASN A 160 -4.16 0.52 25.64
C ASN A 160 -5.31 0.09 24.72
N ALA A 161 -5.03 -0.27 23.45
CA ALA A 161 -6.06 -0.74 22.53
C ALA A 161 -6.73 -2.02 23.06
N LYS A 162 -8.04 -2.14 22.85
CA LYS A 162 -8.83 -3.29 23.31
C LYS A 162 -8.35 -4.59 22.67
N GLN A 163 -8.18 -4.57 21.35
CA GLN A 163 -7.74 -5.75 20.61
C GLN A 163 -6.22 -5.85 20.58
N PRO A 164 -5.63 -7.04 20.85
CA PRO A 164 -4.16 -7.21 20.84
C PRO A 164 -3.49 -6.78 19.53
N ILE A 165 -4.14 -7.01 18.40
CA ILE A 165 -3.65 -6.62 17.07
C ILE A 165 -3.56 -5.10 16.90
N ASP A 166 -4.41 -4.33 17.56
CA ASP A 166 -4.39 -2.87 17.50
C ASP A 166 -3.35 -2.24 18.43
N ARG A 167 -2.72 -3.06 19.30
CA ARG A 167 -1.63 -2.60 20.18
C ARG A 167 -0.31 -2.41 19.45
N VAL A 168 -0.12 -3.07 18.29
CA VAL A 168 1.11 -2.94 17.52
C VAL A 168 1.04 -1.75 16.56
N SER A 169 2.23 -1.19 16.23
CA SER A 169 2.36 -0.06 15.32
C SER A 169 1.94 -0.42 13.88
N SER A 170 1.35 0.52 13.17
CA SER A 170 1.13 0.43 11.72
C SER A 170 2.25 1.09 10.89
N ARG A 171 3.29 1.64 11.51
CA ARG A 171 4.41 2.28 10.82
C ARG A 171 5.27 1.25 10.08
N VAL A 172 5.80 1.65 8.93
CA VAL A 172 6.80 0.88 8.15
C VAL A 172 8.17 1.54 8.28
N GLN A 173 9.23 0.81 7.93
CA GLN A 173 10.62 1.25 8.10
C GLN A 173 11.26 1.76 6.81
N ALA A 174 10.63 1.53 5.66
CA ALA A 174 11.04 2.09 4.37
C ALA A 174 9.86 2.11 3.38
N ALA A 175 9.86 3.08 2.47
CA ALA A 175 8.87 3.15 1.41
C ALA A 175 9.54 3.38 0.04
N VAL A 176 9.03 2.70 -0.99
CA VAL A 176 9.35 2.96 -2.39
C VAL A 176 8.06 3.14 -3.18
N ALA A 177 7.89 4.26 -3.85
CA ALA A 177 6.68 4.56 -4.61
C ALA A 177 6.97 4.87 -6.07
N TYR A 178 6.29 4.17 -6.97
CA TYR A 178 6.35 4.44 -8.40
C TYR A 178 5.26 5.42 -8.82
N PHE A 179 5.66 6.54 -9.39
CA PHE A 179 4.78 7.60 -9.93
C PHE A 179 3.51 7.85 -9.10
N PRO A 180 3.69 8.19 -7.79
CA PRO A 180 2.61 8.39 -6.86
C PRO A 180 1.93 9.76 -7.02
N GLY A 181 0.61 9.85 -6.78
CA GLY A 181 -0.05 11.11 -6.43
C GLY A 181 0.26 11.47 -4.99
N THR A 182 0.67 12.68 -4.71
CA THR A 182 1.14 13.08 -3.36
C THR A 182 0.44 14.31 -2.81
N ASP A 183 0.04 15.24 -3.69
CA ASP A 183 -0.70 16.45 -3.37
C ASP A 183 -1.95 16.53 -4.27
N MET A 184 -3.12 16.24 -3.71
CA MET A 184 -4.35 16.23 -4.46
C MET A 184 -4.99 17.62 -4.64
N VAL A 185 -4.43 18.64 -3.99
CA VAL A 185 -4.89 20.04 -4.10
C VAL A 185 -4.12 20.80 -5.19
N HIS A 186 -2.83 20.49 -5.37
CA HIS A 186 -1.94 21.12 -6.35
C HIS A 186 -1.40 20.06 -7.33
N PHE A 187 -2.31 19.45 -8.12
CA PHE A 187 -1.98 18.31 -8.96
C PHE A 187 -1.54 18.74 -10.37
N GLY A 188 -0.24 18.79 -10.58
CA GLY A 188 0.38 19.24 -11.83
C GLY A 188 0.43 20.75 -12.00
N LYS A 189 -0.52 21.47 -11.44
CA LYS A 189 -0.56 22.94 -11.39
C LYS A 189 -1.03 23.39 -10.02
N ARG A 190 -0.64 24.61 -9.66
CA ARG A 190 -1.16 25.25 -8.46
C ARG A 190 -2.69 25.37 -8.54
N ASP A 191 -3.35 25.14 -7.41
CA ASP A 191 -4.80 25.25 -7.23
C ASP A 191 -5.65 24.43 -8.22
N THR A 192 -5.08 23.32 -8.72
CA THR A 192 -5.78 22.35 -9.57
C THR A 192 -5.87 21.03 -8.84
N THR A 193 -7.07 20.60 -8.49
CA THR A 193 -7.26 19.32 -7.79
C THR A 193 -7.00 18.13 -8.72
N ILE A 194 -6.71 16.98 -8.11
CA ILE A 194 -6.54 15.73 -8.86
C ILE A 194 -7.75 15.41 -9.75
N LEU A 195 -8.97 15.66 -9.29
CA LEU A 195 -10.19 15.44 -10.08
C LEU A 195 -10.28 16.38 -11.27
N GLU A 196 -9.99 17.67 -11.08
CA GLU A 196 -9.95 18.67 -12.18
C GLU A 196 -8.89 18.31 -13.21
N HIS A 197 -7.72 17.84 -12.75
CA HIS A 197 -6.65 17.36 -13.65
C HIS A 197 -7.13 16.16 -14.49
N PHE A 198 -7.79 15.19 -13.87
CA PHE A 198 -8.29 14.01 -14.59
C PHE A 198 -9.41 14.36 -15.57
N ARG A 199 -10.38 15.19 -15.14
CA ARG A 199 -11.47 15.67 -16.02
C ARG A 199 -10.93 16.43 -17.23
N SER A 200 -9.92 17.28 -17.06
CA SER A 200 -9.30 18.02 -18.17
C SER A 200 -8.65 17.11 -19.22
N ARG A 201 -8.47 15.82 -18.91
CA ARG A 201 -7.93 14.79 -19.80
C ARG A 201 -8.97 13.75 -20.24
N GLY A 202 -10.24 14.01 -19.98
CA GLY A 202 -11.33 13.08 -20.30
C GLY A 202 -11.33 11.80 -19.47
N MET A 203 -10.60 11.76 -18.37
CA MET A 203 -10.58 10.61 -17.47
C MET A 203 -11.76 10.64 -16.51
N LYS A 204 -12.47 9.52 -16.42
CA LYS A 204 -13.58 9.35 -15.48
C LYS A 204 -13.05 8.89 -14.13
N ALA A 205 -13.00 9.78 -13.16
CA ALA A 205 -12.52 9.49 -11.80
C ALA A 205 -13.46 10.04 -10.71
N ASP A 206 -14.66 10.46 -11.10
CA ASP A 206 -15.60 11.13 -10.22
C ASP A 206 -15.97 10.27 -9.00
N ALA A 207 -16.22 9.00 -9.19
CA ALA A 207 -16.60 8.09 -8.10
C ALA A 207 -15.51 7.94 -7.01
N THR A 208 -14.24 8.14 -7.35
CA THR A 208 -13.12 8.08 -6.37
C THR A 208 -13.12 9.28 -5.43
N PHE A 209 -13.62 10.42 -5.92
CA PHE A 209 -13.57 11.71 -5.23
C PHE A 209 -14.96 12.27 -4.94
N ASP A 210 -15.96 11.40 -4.89
CA ASP A 210 -17.33 11.72 -4.51
C ASP A 210 -17.49 11.54 -2.99
N PHE A 211 -17.01 12.52 -2.24
CA PHE A 211 -16.97 12.46 -0.79
C PHE A 211 -18.36 12.63 -0.17
N HIS A 212 -18.62 11.83 0.86
CA HIS A 212 -19.85 11.90 1.65
C HIS A 212 -19.50 12.03 3.14
N LYS A 213 -20.39 12.65 3.88
CA LYS A 213 -20.32 12.72 5.34
C LYS A 213 -21.66 12.31 5.95
N TRP A 214 -21.58 11.68 7.11
CA TRP A 214 -22.76 11.35 7.88
C TRP A 214 -23.43 12.63 8.39
N SER A 215 -24.73 12.77 8.13
CA SER A 215 -25.59 13.83 8.69
C SER A 215 -26.47 13.24 9.80
N PRO A 216 -26.26 13.64 11.07
CA PRO A 216 -27.12 13.21 12.16
C PRO A 216 -28.57 13.68 12.00
N GLU A 217 -28.77 14.83 11.35
CA GLU A 217 -30.08 15.46 11.14
C GLU A 217 -30.97 14.63 10.21
N THR A 218 -30.39 14.13 9.11
CA THR A 218 -31.12 13.34 8.11
C THR A 218 -30.94 11.84 8.29
N SER A 219 -29.99 11.40 9.15
CA SER A 219 -29.57 10.01 9.29
C SER A 219 -29.14 9.37 7.97
N ARG A 220 -28.41 10.13 7.13
CA ARG A 220 -27.93 9.71 5.83
C ARG A 220 -26.48 10.14 5.60
N PHE A 221 -25.80 9.46 4.69
CA PHE A 221 -24.59 9.98 4.07
C PHE A 221 -24.97 11.01 3.00
N GLU A 222 -24.56 12.25 3.21
CA GLU A 222 -24.82 13.37 2.32
C GLU A 222 -23.56 13.73 1.55
N ARG A 223 -23.74 13.98 0.26
CA ARG A 223 -22.63 14.36 -0.62
C ARG A 223 -22.05 15.69 -0.19
N VAL A 224 -20.72 15.75 -0.08
CA VAL A 224 -19.99 16.98 0.20
C VAL A 224 -19.92 17.83 -1.05
N THR A 225 -20.71 18.90 -1.09
CA THR A 225 -20.78 19.83 -2.24
C THR A 225 -20.02 21.13 -1.99
N ASP A 226 -19.81 21.50 -0.73
CA ASP A 226 -19.03 22.68 -0.38
C ASP A 226 -17.56 22.55 -0.79
N ARG A 227 -17.07 23.55 -1.54
CA ARG A 227 -15.71 23.54 -2.10
C ARG A 227 -14.62 23.52 -1.01
N ARG A 228 -14.83 24.19 0.11
CA ARG A 228 -13.83 24.26 1.20
C ARG A 228 -13.75 22.91 1.89
N GLU A 229 -14.88 22.26 2.12
CA GLU A 229 -14.91 20.89 2.66
C GLU A 229 -14.27 19.90 1.69
N GLN A 230 -14.58 19.94 0.39
CA GLN A 230 -13.90 19.09 -0.59
C GLN A 230 -12.37 19.27 -0.57
N LEU A 231 -11.89 20.52 -0.52
CA LEU A 231 -10.46 20.81 -0.43
C LEU A 231 -9.85 20.30 0.89
N LYS A 232 -10.63 20.24 1.97
CA LYS A 232 -10.19 19.63 3.22
C LYS A 232 -9.98 18.12 3.04
N PHE A 233 -10.94 17.41 2.43
CA PHE A 233 -10.78 15.98 2.11
C PHE A 233 -9.55 15.72 1.24
N TYR A 234 -9.35 16.51 0.17
CA TYR A 234 -8.15 16.38 -0.68
C TYR A 234 -6.86 16.57 0.13
N ARG A 235 -6.80 17.55 1.03
CA ARG A 235 -5.62 17.75 1.91
C ARG A 235 -5.42 16.58 2.86
N ASP A 236 -6.46 16.17 3.56
CA ASP A 236 -6.40 15.11 4.57
C ASP A 236 -6.02 13.75 3.96
N LEU A 237 -6.32 13.53 2.68
CA LEU A 237 -5.99 12.32 1.93
C LEU A 237 -4.71 12.44 1.09
N SER A 238 -4.04 13.59 1.11
CA SER A 238 -2.77 13.83 0.43
C SER A 238 -1.59 13.38 1.29
N PRO A 239 -0.76 12.41 0.86
CA PRO A 239 0.42 11.99 1.62
C PRO A 239 1.32 13.15 2.05
N ILE A 240 1.48 14.16 1.19
CA ILE A 240 2.32 15.31 1.47
C ILE A 240 1.90 16.10 2.73
N THR A 241 0.63 16.05 3.11
CA THR A 241 0.08 16.79 4.25
C THR A 241 0.59 16.24 5.58
N HIS A 242 0.86 14.94 5.63
CA HIS A 242 1.18 14.20 6.85
C HIS A 242 2.68 14.08 7.13
N ILE A 243 3.55 14.61 6.26
CA ILE A 243 5.00 14.48 6.43
C ILE A 243 5.47 15.08 7.74
N THR A 244 6.16 14.26 8.55
CA THR A 244 6.78 14.58 9.83
C THR A 244 8.26 14.14 9.86
N PRO A 245 9.10 14.68 10.77
CA PRO A 245 10.52 14.30 10.82
C PRO A 245 10.80 12.84 11.18
N ASP A 246 9.84 12.14 11.76
CA ASP A 246 9.94 10.74 12.18
C ASP A 246 9.38 9.74 11.15
N ASP A 247 9.09 10.22 9.93
CA ASP A 247 8.68 9.36 8.82
C ASP A 247 9.83 8.46 8.33
N PRO A 248 9.51 7.29 7.78
CA PRO A 248 10.51 6.38 7.24
C PRO A 248 11.19 6.95 5.99
N PRO A 249 12.41 6.50 5.66
CA PRO A 249 13.07 6.81 4.41
C PRO A 249 12.21 6.48 3.18
N VAL A 250 12.19 7.38 2.17
CA VAL A 250 11.36 7.26 0.97
C VAL A 250 12.17 7.36 -0.32
N LEU A 251 12.03 6.36 -1.21
CA LEU A 251 12.45 6.45 -2.61
C LEU A 251 11.23 6.65 -3.51
N ILE A 252 11.28 7.66 -4.38
CA ILE A 252 10.28 7.88 -5.41
C ILE A 252 10.90 7.55 -6.77
N ILE A 253 10.18 6.82 -7.62
CA ILE A 253 10.59 6.51 -9.00
C ILE A 253 9.53 7.08 -9.93
N HIS A 254 9.89 8.10 -10.76
CA HIS A 254 8.89 8.84 -11.51
C HIS A 254 9.35 9.22 -12.90
N GLY A 255 8.46 9.08 -13.90
CA GLY A 255 8.70 9.44 -15.28
C GLY A 255 8.50 10.93 -15.55
N THR A 256 9.44 11.60 -16.26
CA THR A 256 9.34 13.04 -16.55
C THR A 256 8.20 13.39 -17.49
N ASP A 257 7.76 12.45 -18.34
CA ASP A 257 6.70 12.65 -19.34
C ASP A 257 5.34 12.08 -18.89
N ASP A 258 5.20 11.83 -17.59
CA ASP A 258 3.94 11.34 -17.03
C ASP A 258 2.84 12.42 -17.12
N LYS A 259 1.80 12.11 -17.90
CA LYS A 259 0.64 12.99 -18.09
C LYS A 259 -0.56 12.61 -17.21
N ILE A 260 -0.52 11.43 -16.59
CA ILE A 260 -1.58 10.94 -15.69
C ILE A 260 -1.30 11.45 -14.28
N VAL A 261 -0.14 11.13 -13.74
CA VAL A 261 0.35 11.68 -12.48
C VAL A 261 1.57 12.56 -12.80
N PRO A 262 1.44 13.87 -12.80
CA PRO A 262 2.53 14.77 -13.20
C PRO A 262 3.80 14.55 -12.37
N PHE A 263 4.96 14.59 -13.02
CA PHE A 263 6.28 14.43 -12.39
C PHE A 263 6.49 15.37 -11.20
N GLN A 264 5.88 16.56 -11.26
CA GLN A 264 5.83 17.53 -10.17
C GLN A 264 5.38 16.90 -8.83
N GLN A 265 4.53 15.88 -8.85
CA GLN A 265 4.08 15.20 -7.63
C GLN A 265 5.24 14.52 -6.87
N GLY A 266 6.17 13.92 -7.60
CA GLY A 266 7.41 13.37 -7.02
C GLY A 266 8.35 14.45 -6.50
N GLU A 267 8.50 15.55 -7.24
CA GLU A 267 9.39 16.65 -6.88
C GLU A 267 8.95 17.38 -5.60
N VAL A 268 7.68 17.76 -5.51
CA VAL A 268 7.16 18.50 -4.33
C VAL A 268 7.17 17.64 -3.08
N PHE A 269 6.90 16.34 -3.21
CA PHE A 269 6.94 15.41 -2.09
C PHE A 269 8.37 15.24 -1.57
N GLN A 270 9.33 14.98 -2.45
CA GLN A 270 10.74 14.88 -2.07
C GLN A 270 11.27 16.17 -1.43
N ALA A 271 10.92 17.32 -2.00
CA ALA A 271 11.33 18.61 -1.44
C ALA A 271 10.81 18.81 -0.01
N LYS A 272 9.56 18.38 0.25
CA LYS A 272 8.98 18.48 1.61
C LYS A 272 9.61 17.47 2.58
N LEU A 273 9.90 16.23 2.14
CA LEU A 273 10.64 15.25 2.95
C LEU A 273 12.02 15.78 3.34
N LYS A 274 12.78 16.33 2.39
CA LYS A 274 14.10 16.94 2.65
C LYS A 274 14.00 18.09 3.67
N LYS A 275 12.98 18.95 3.54
CA LYS A 275 12.72 20.04 4.47
C LYS A 275 12.41 19.53 5.89
N ALA A 276 11.75 18.38 6.00
CA ALA A 276 11.47 17.71 7.26
C ALA A 276 12.66 16.92 7.83
N GLY A 277 13.79 16.82 7.10
CA GLY A 277 14.95 16.02 7.53
C GLY A 277 14.80 14.51 7.26
N VAL A 278 13.78 14.10 6.51
CA VAL A 278 13.54 12.68 6.20
C VAL A 278 14.45 12.25 5.03
N PRO A 279 15.20 11.14 5.17
CA PRO A 279 16.02 10.60 4.08
C PRO A 279 15.16 10.28 2.86
N SER A 280 15.47 10.87 1.71
CA SER A 280 14.65 10.67 0.51
C SER A 280 15.46 10.81 -0.77
N GLU A 281 15.13 9.96 -1.75
CA GLU A 281 15.69 9.97 -3.10
C GLU A 281 14.57 10.04 -4.16
N LEU A 282 14.86 10.65 -5.30
CA LEU A 282 13.99 10.66 -6.47
C LEU A 282 14.76 10.10 -7.65
N PHE A 283 14.38 8.90 -8.09
CA PHE A 283 14.88 8.30 -9.33
C PHE A 283 14.08 8.89 -10.50
N VAL A 284 14.76 9.72 -11.30
CA VAL A 284 14.17 10.40 -12.44
C VAL A 284 14.18 9.48 -13.66
N ALA A 285 13.04 8.94 -14.03
CA ALA A 285 12.86 8.13 -15.23
C ALA A 285 12.66 9.04 -16.46
N LYS A 286 13.76 9.54 -17.01
CA LYS A 286 13.76 10.54 -18.10
C LYS A 286 13.00 10.04 -19.34
N GLY A 287 12.09 10.84 -19.85
CA GLY A 287 11.26 10.55 -21.04
C GLY A 287 10.21 9.46 -20.83
N LYS A 288 10.03 8.93 -19.60
CA LYS A 288 9.01 7.90 -19.33
C LYS A 288 7.67 8.50 -18.98
N LYS A 289 6.62 7.83 -19.48
CA LYS A 289 5.22 8.16 -19.23
C LYS A 289 4.72 7.47 -17.93
N HIS A 290 3.42 7.39 -17.72
CA HIS A 290 2.82 6.70 -16.59
C HIS A 290 3.02 5.18 -16.68
N GLY A 291 4.14 4.70 -16.16
CA GLY A 291 4.58 3.31 -16.26
C GLY A 291 5.35 3.01 -17.56
N TRP A 292 6.19 1.99 -17.48
CA TRP A 292 6.99 1.47 -18.58
C TRP A 292 7.19 -0.03 -18.42
N GLY A 293 7.40 -0.71 -19.57
CA GLY A 293 7.44 -2.18 -19.63
C GLY A 293 8.74 -2.79 -19.12
N LYS A 294 9.90 -2.24 -19.53
CA LYS A 294 11.22 -2.72 -19.10
C LYS A 294 11.80 -1.76 -18.08
N PRO A 295 12.45 -2.26 -17.01
CA PRO A 295 13.19 -1.41 -16.07
C PRO A 295 14.25 -0.59 -16.80
N LEU A 296 14.53 0.60 -16.25
CA LEU A 296 15.64 1.41 -16.68
C LEU A 296 16.95 0.94 -16.03
N ASP A 297 18.07 1.32 -16.65
CA ASP A 297 19.38 1.07 -16.04
C ASP A 297 19.43 1.69 -14.64
N GLY A 298 19.85 0.88 -13.67
CA GLY A 298 19.93 1.28 -12.28
C GLY A 298 18.60 1.31 -11.50
N GLU A 299 17.42 1.25 -12.17
CA GLU A 299 16.10 1.32 -11.49
C GLU A 299 15.91 0.21 -10.47
N LEU A 300 16.06 -1.04 -10.90
CA LEU A 300 15.91 -2.19 -10.02
C LEU A 300 16.98 -2.21 -8.91
N LYS A 301 18.20 -1.78 -9.25
CA LYS A 301 19.26 -1.63 -8.27
C LYS A 301 18.87 -0.62 -7.20
N ALA A 302 18.44 0.58 -7.60
CA ALA A 302 17.99 1.62 -6.65
C ALA A 302 16.84 1.14 -5.78
N PHE A 303 15.86 0.44 -6.37
CA PHE A 303 14.70 -0.13 -5.69
C PHE A 303 15.11 -1.15 -4.61
N ILE A 304 16.00 -2.08 -4.94
CA ILE A 304 16.44 -3.11 -4.00
C ILE A 304 17.41 -2.55 -2.97
N ASP A 305 18.40 -1.74 -3.38
CA ASP A 305 19.37 -1.13 -2.48
C ASP A 305 18.68 -0.28 -1.41
N TRP A 306 17.55 0.37 -1.77
CA TRP A 306 16.76 1.13 -0.80
C TRP A 306 16.25 0.25 0.33
N PHE A 307 15.61 -0.88 -0.01
CA PHE A 307 15.13 -1.82 1.01
C PHE A 307 16.27 -2.53 1.74
N ASP A 308 17.33 -2.93 1.04
CA ASP A 308 18.51 -3.57 1.66
C ASP A 308 19.15 -2.63 2.69
N ARG A 309 19.31 -1.34 2.36
CA ARG A 309 19.87 -0.32 3.26
C ARG A 309 19.03 -0.11 4.50
N HIS A 310 17.73 0.04 4.33
CA HIS A 310 16.85 0.48 5.40
C HIS A 310 16.13 -0.64 6.18
N LEU A 311 16.05 -1.85 5.62
CA LEU A 311 15.45 -3.00 6.29
C LEU A 311 16.47 -4.03 6.77
N LEU A 312 17.62 -4.15 6.08
CA LEU A 312 18.64 -5.16 6.39
C LEU A 312 19.95 -4.54 6.92
N ASN A 313 20.01 -3.20 7.06
CA ASN A 313 21.21 -2.47 7.49
C ASN A 313 22.44 -2.78 6.63
N LYS A 314 22.25 -3.08 5.33
CA LYS A 314 23.36 -3.28 4.40
C LYS A 314 23.87 -1.93 3.92
N LYS A 315 25.19 -1.75 3.98
CA LYS A 315 25.88 -0.56 3.47
C LYS A 315 25.99 -0.58 1.96
#